data_ddbf11d0b02e459b0ace1388c1279d56
#
_entry.id   ddbf11d0b02e459b0ace1388c1279d56
#
_cell.length_a   1.000
_cell.length_b   1.000
_cell.length_c   1.000
_cell.angle_alpha   90.00
_cell.angle_beta   90.00
_cell.angle_gamma   90.00
#
_symmetry.space_group_name_H-M   'P 1'
#
loop_
_entity.id
_entity.type
_entity.pdbx_description
1 polymer ?
#
loop_
_entity_poly.entity_id
_entity_poly.type
_entity_poly.pdbx_seq_one_letter_code
_entity_poly.pdbx_strand_id
1 'polypeptide(L)'
;MESKPSHLIDLRSDTVTQPCEGMRDAMRNAEVGDDVNGDDPTVIRLQEKVAEMLGKEAGLFVPSGTMSNAVAVRTHTQPGDEIVAEEYSHLYVYEGGGYAALSGCSMALVPSSNGIIDPVELRKRIRKSKGSRSHYPNASLICIENTSNRG
;
A
#
# COMPACT_ATOMS: atom_id res chain seq x y z
N MET A 1 -6.93 -7.17 -34.45
CA MET A 1 -7.10 -7.46 -33.02
C MET A 1 -7.90 -8.74 -32.94
N GLU A 2 -7.27 -9.85 -32.56
CA GLU A 2 -8.00 -11.10 -32.34
C GLU A 2 -8.86 -10.93 -31.08
N SER A 3 -10.15 -11.20 -31.20
CA SER A 3 -11.07 -11.21 -30.06
C SER A 3 -10.69 -12.36 -29.13
N LYS A 4 -10.39 -12.07 -27.87
CA LYS A 4 -10.21 -13.10 -26.84
C LYS A 4 -11.47 -13.99 -26.80
N PRO A 5 -11.32 -15.32 -26.65
CA PRO A 5 -12.47 -16.19 -26.51
C PRO A 5 -13.35 -15.75 -25.33
N SER A 6 -14.65 -15.65 -25.55
CA SER A 6 -15.64 -15.10 -24.61
C SER A 6 -15.80 -15.85 -23.27
N HIS A 7 -15.11 -17.00 -23.11
CA HIS A 7 -15.18 -17.89 -21.95
C HIS A 7 -13.84 -18.00 -21.20
N LEU A 8 -12.84 -17.19 -21.55
CA LEU A 8 -11.56 -17.20 -20.86
C LEU A 8 -11.68 -16.51 -19.47
N ILE A 9 -11.45 -17.29 -18.44
CA ILE A 9 -11.33 -16.78 -17.07
C ILE A 9 -9.88 -16.31 -16.88
N ASP A 10 -9.70 -15.01 -16.70
CA ASP A 10 -8.38 -14.39 -16.55
C ASP A 10 -8.13 -14.06 -15.07
N LEU A 11 -7.24 -14.84 -14.44
CA LEU A 11 -6.87 -14.70 -13.02
C LEU A 11 -5.44 -14.17 -12.83
N ARG A 12 -4.84 -13.55 -13.85
CA ARG A 12 -3.45 -13.06 -13.79
C ARG A 12 -3.26 -11.92 -12.79
N SER A 13 -4.25 -11.05 -12.64
CA SER A 13 -4.18 -9.87 -11.76
C SER A 13 -5.58 -9.30 -11.56
N ASP A 14 -5.81 -8.67 -10.42
CA ASP A 14 -6.99 -7.84 -10.17
C ASP A 14 -7.11 -6.69 -11.19
N THR A 15 -5.99 -6.19 -11.70
CA THR A 15 -5.95 -5.10 -12.68
C THR A 15 -6.58 -5.42 -14.03
N VAL A 16 -6.85 -6.69 -14.36
CA VAL A 16 -7.55 -7.09 -15.60
C VAL A 16 -9.06 -7.16 -15.43
N THR A 17 -9.57 -6.99 -14.22
CA THR A 17 -11.00 -6.98 -13.94
C THR A 17 -11.69 -5.77 -14.57
N GLN A 18 -12.96 -5.94 -14.93
CA GLN A 18 -13.76 -4.87 -15.56
C GLN A 18 -14.95 -4.54 -14.66
N PRO A 19 -15.33 -3.25 -14.55
CA PRO A 19 -16.54 -2.88 -13.84
C PRO A 19 -17.77 -3.46 -14.55
N CYS A 20 -18.73 -3.99 -13.78
CA CYS A 20 -20.02 -4.41 -14.31
C CYS A 20 -20.89 -3.20 -14.67
N GLU A 21 -22.02 -3.43 -15.38
CA GLU A 21 -22.90 -2.32 -15.83
C GLU A 21 -23.42 -1.48 -14.66
N GLY A 22 -23.80 -2.11 -13.55
CA GLY A 22 -24.22 -1.38 -12.34
C GLY A 22 -23.12 -0.48 -11.77
N MET A 23 -21.86 -0.92 -11.79
CA MET A 23 -20.72 -0.09 -11.39
C MET A 23 -20.50 1.07 -12.36
N ARG A 24 -20.67 0.84 -13.69
CA ARG A 24 -20.54 1.88 -14.71
C ARG A 24 -21.64 2.93 -14.55
N ASP A 25 -22.88 2.50 -14.27
CA ASP A 25 -24.00 3.39 -14.01
C ASP A 25 -23.79 4.21 -12.73
N ALA A 26 -23.30 3.58 -11.68
CA ALA A 26 -22.97 4.29 -10.43
C ALA A 26 -21.90 5.36 -10.66
N MET A 27 -20.82 5.04 -11.40
CA MET A 27 -19.78 6.01 -11.76
C MET A 27 -20.34 7.18 -12.60
N ARG A 28 -21.18 6.87 -13.60
CA ARG A 28 -21.77 7.89 -14.47
C ARG A 28 -22.68 8.86 -13.74
N ASN A 29 -23.40 8.38 -12.73
CA ASN A 29 -24.41 9.15 -12.00
C ASN A 29 -23.91 9.62 -10.63
N ALA A 30 -22.63 9.41 -10.31
CA ALA A 30 -22.06 9.85 -9.04
C ALA A 30 -22.17 11.37 -8.91
N GLU A 31 -22.60 11.82 -7.76
CA GLU A 31 -22.47 13.20 -7.36
C GLU A 31 -21.00 13.49 -7.06
N VAL A 32 -20.48 14.56 -7.66
CA VAL A 32 -19.08 14.94 -7.55
C VAL A 32 -18.93 16.34 -6.96
N GLY A 33 -17.81 16.59 -6.31
CA GLY A 33 -17.44 17.88 -5.74
C GLY A 33 -15.92 18.05 -5.76
N ASP A 34 -15.44 19.11 -5.13
CA ASP A 34 -14.02 19.39 -5.02
C ASP A 34 -13.43 18.66 -3.80
N ASP A 35 -12.66 17.61 -4.05
CA ASP A 35 -12.02 16.83 -2.99
C ASP A 35 -10.96 17.63 -2.21
N VAL A 36 -10.33 18.63 -2.83
CA VAL A 36 -9.35 19.52 -2.16
C VAL A 36 -10.03 20.34 -1.07
N ASN A 37 -11.27 20.78 -1.32
CA ASN A 37 -12.09 21.48 -0.32
C ASN A 37 -12.87 20.54 0.62
N GLY A 38 -12.81 19.24 0.37
CA GLY A 38 -13.60 18.25 1.12
C GLY A 38 -15.09 18.28 0.79
N ASP A 39 -15.44 18.65 -0.45
CA ASP A 39 -16.84 18.84 -0.89
C ASP A 39 -17.37 17.65 -1.70
N ASP A 40 -16.52 16.67 -2.10
CA ASP A 40 -16.99 15.54 -2.89
C ASP A 40 -17.81 14.55 -2.03
N PRO A 41 -19.14 14.48 -2.20
CA PRO A 41 -19.99 13.67 -1.34
C PRO A 41 -19.80 12.17 -1.60
N THR A 42 -19.33 11.78 -2.77
CA THR A 42 -19.08 10.37 -3.10
C THR A 42 -17.77 9.89 -2.47
N VAL A 43 -16.74 10.70 -2.48
CA VAL A 43 -15.47 10.41 -1.77
C VAL A 43 -15.70 10.33 -0.26
N ILE A 44 -16.41 11.31 0.31
CA ILE A 44 -16.73 11.32 1.74
C ILE A 44 -17.46 10.04 2.14
N ARG A 45 -18.55 9.66 1.43
CA ARG A 45 -19.29 8.42 1.71
C ARG A 45 -18.44 7.17 1.59
N LEU A 46 -17.50 7.13 0.63
CA LEU A 46 -16.58 6.00 0.48
C LEU A 46 -15.68 5.87 1.70
N GLN A 47 -15.07 6.97 2.14
CA GLN A 47 -14.17 7.01 3.29
C GLN A 47 -14.89 6.58 4.58
N GLU A 48 -16.07 7.13 4.85
CA GLU A 48 -16.90 6.79 6.00
C GLU A 48 -17.30 5.32 5.99
N LYS A 49 -17.78 4.82 4.84
CA LYS A 49 -18.21 3.43 4.70
C LYS A 49 -17.08 2.44 4.94
N VAL A 50 -15.89 2.69 4.41
CA VAL A 50 -14.74 1.80 4.62
C VAL A 50 -14.27 1.87 6.07
N ALA A 51 -14.24 3.04 6.68
CA ALA A 51 -13.92 3.20 8.10
C ALA A 51 -14.89 2.40 8.98
N GLU A 52 -16.20 2.51 8.74
CA GLU A 52 -17.24 1.75 9.44
C GLU A 52 -17.06 0.24 9.28
N MET A 53 -16.90 -0.23 8.03
CA MET A 53 -16.75 -1.67 7.73
C MET A 53 -15.55 -2.30 8.42
N LEU A 54 -14.46 -1.53 8.61
CA LEU A 54 -13.22 -2.01 9.22
C LEU A 54 -13.11 -1.64 10.72
N GLY A 55 -14.11 -0.96 11.28
CA GLY A 55 -14.09 -0.49 12.65
C GLY A 55 -12.95 0.48 12.94
N LYS A 56 -12.66 1.39 11.99
CA LYS A 56 -11.60 2.39 12.08
C LYS A 56 -12.18 3.77 12.29
N GLU A 57 -11.36 4.66 12.83
CA GLU A 57 -11.72 6.04 13.11
C GLU A 57 -11.99 6.85 11.83
N ALA A 58 -11.20 6.61 10.79
CA ALA A 58 -11.31 7.30 9.52
C ALA A 58 -10.76 6.44 8.36
N GLY A 59 -11.13 6.79 7.14
CA GLY A 59 -10.57 6.29 5.89
C GLY A 59 -10.04 7.46 5.06
N LEU A 60 -9.07 7.21 4.22
CA LEU A 60 -8.53 8.15 3.24
C LEU A 60 -8.57 7.53 1.86
N PHE A 61 -9.29 8.15 0.95
CA PHE A 61 -9.25 7.78 -0.46
C PHE A 61 -7.97 8.32 -1.12
N VAL A 62 -7.31 7.48 -1.90
CA VAL A 62 -6.19 7.86 -2.76
C VAL A 62 -6.35 7.18 -4.13
N PRO A 63 -5.88 7.79 -5.22
CA PRO A 63 -6.13 7.30 -6.57
C PRO A 63 -5.36 6.02 -6.94
N SER A 64 -4.40 5.58 -6.12
CA SER A 64 -3.64 4.35 -6.37
C SER A 64 -3.10 3.71 -5.08
N GLY A 65 -2.87 2.38 -5.13
CA GLY A 65 -2.20 1.67 -4.04
C GLY A 65 -0.77 2.15 -3.80
N THR A 66 -0.04 2.49 -4.85
CA THR A 66 1.30 3.08 -4.74
C THR A 66 1.28 4.40 -3.95
N MET A 67 0.28 5.26 -4.21
CA MET A 67 0.12 6.48 -3.43
C MET A 67 -0.25 6.20 -1.98
N SER A 68 -1.09 5.17 -1.73
CA SER A 68 -1.44 4.73 -0.38
C SER A 68 -0.19 4.36 0.43
N ASN A 69 0.68 3.52 -0.15
CA ASN A 69 1.93 3.14 0.49
C ASN A 69 2.86 4.35 0.70
N ALA A 70 3.00 5.22 -0.29
CA ALA A 70 3.84 6.41 -0.18
C ALA A 70 3.39 7.33 0.96
N VAL A 71 2.08 7.58 1.08
CA VAL A 71 1.48 8.39 2.15
C VAL A 71 1.68 7.71 3.51
N ALA A 72 1.40 6.41 3.61
CA ALA A 72 1.58 5.65 4.85
C ALA A 72 3.03 5.68 5.32
N VAL A 73 3.98 5.38 4.44
CA VAL A 73 5.41 5.44 4.76
C VAL A 73 5.81 6.84 5.22
N ARG A 74 5.43 7.88 4.46
CA ARG A 74 5.80 9.26 4.79
C ARG A 74 5.23 9.73 6.13
N THR A 75 4.05 9.26 6.50
CA THR A 75 3.39 9.61 7.76
C THR A 75 4.11 9.01 8.97
N HIS A 76 4.71 7.82 8.81
CA HIS A 76 5.32 7.06 9.90
C HIS A 76 6.85 7.15 9.95
N THR A 77 7.49 7.85 9.01
CA THR A 77 8.94 7.90 8.91
C THR A 77 9.46 9.32 8.72
N GLN A 78 10.77 9.47 8.94
CA GLN A 78 11.53 10.66 8.64
C GLN A 78 12.72 10.31 7.71
N PRO A 79 13.25 11.26 6.92
CA PRO A 79 14.47 11.03 6.14
C PRO A 79 15.60 10.50 7.02
N GLY A 80 16.23 9.42 6.55
CA GLY A 80 17.26 8.70 7.30
C GLY A 80 16.77 7.50 8.11
N ASP A 81 15.46 7.33 8.24
CA ASP A 81 14.88 6.13 8.85
C ASP A 81 15.03 4.89 7.96
N GLU A 82 14.81 3.73 8.57
CA GLU A 82 14.81 2.44 7.91
C GLU A 82 13.45 1.78 8.04
N ILE A 83 13.00 1.20 6.92
CA ILE A 83 11.78 0.40 6.84
C ILE A 83 12.18 -1.07 6.79
N VAL A 84 11.58 -1.88 7.64
CA VAL A 84 11.74 -3.34 7.60
C VAL A 84 10.59 -3.93 6.81
N ALA A 85 10.88 -4.67 5.74
CA ALA A 85 9.88 -5.28 4.89
C ALA A 85 10.36 -6.61 4.31
N GLU A 86 9.43 -7.41 3.83
CA GLU A 86 9.72 -8.64 3.09
C GLU A 86 10.44 -8.32 1.77
N GLU A 87 11.38 -9.17 1.36
CA GLU A 87 12.29 -8.92 0.23
C GLU A 87 11.62 -8.82 -1.15
N TYR A 88 10.40 -9.32 -1.29
CA TYR A 88 9.58 -9.24 -2.50
C TYR A 88 8.33 -8.39 -2.34
N SER A 89 8.21 -7.67 -1.23
CA SER A 89 7.05 -6.80 -0.99
C SER A 89 6.84 -5.79 -2.11
N HIS A 90 5.59 -5.47 -2.40
CA HIS A 90 5.22 -4.54 -3.46
C HIS A 90 5.90 -3.18 -3.28
N LEU A 91 5.91 -2.68 -2.04
CA LEU A 91 6.57 -1.44 -1.65
C LEU A 91 8.04 -1.37 -2.08
N TYR A 92 8.76 -2.49 -2.00
CA TYR A 92 10.17 -2.54 -2.37
C TYR A 92 10.39 -2.74 -3.86
N VAL A 93 9.66 -3.70 -4.47
CA VAL A 93 9.97 -4.19 -5.82
C VAL A 93 9.27 -3.38 -6.92
N TYR A 94 8.01 -2.93 -6.69
CA TYR A 94 7.14 -2.47 -7.77
C TYR A 94 6.76 -0.98 -7.71
N GLU A 95 7.29 -0.21 -6.75
CA GLU A 95 6.92 1.20 -6.56
C GLU A 95 8.03 2.20 -6.91
N GLY A 96 8.95 1.80 -7.82
CA GLY A 96 9.97 2.70 -8.36
C GLY A 96 10.93 3.29 -7.32
N GLY A 97 11.10 2.64 -6.16
CA GLY A 97 11.94 3.15 -5.08
C GLY A 97 11.33 4.35 -4.33
N GLY A 98 10.01 4.48 -4.36
CA GLY A 98 9.28 5.59 -3.73
C GLY A 98 9.62 5.81 -2.26
N TYR A 99 9.87 4.74 -1.50
CA TYR A 99 10.33 4.82 -0.10
C TYR A 99 11.60 5.64 0.06
N ALA A 100 12.53 5.56 -0.90
CA ALA A 100 13.76 6.36 -0.90
C ALA A 100 13.53 7.75 -1.49
N ALA A 101 12.88 7.82 -2.67
CA ALA A 101 12.71 9.07 -3.41
C ALA A 101 11.79 10.08 -2.70
N LEU A 102 10.70 9.61 -2.08
CA LEU A 102 9.69 10.46 -1.47
C LEU A 102 9.86 10.61 0.05
N SER A 103 10.38 9.58 0.71
CA SER A 103 10.48 9.57 2.18
C SER A 103 11.92 9.60 2.69
N GLY A 104 12.92 9.41 1.82
CA GLY A 104 14.33 9.43 2.20
C GLY A 104 14.72 8.25 3.11
N CYS A 105 14.00 7.13 3.02
CA CYS A 105 14.22 5.96 3.86
C CYS A 105 15.13 4.94 3.19
N SER A 106 15.79 4.13 4.01
CA SER A 106 16.45 2.89 3.59
C SER A 106 15.56 1.67 3.86
N MET A 107 15.93 0.51 3.30
CA MET A 107 15.21 -0.74 3.52
C MET A 107 16.10 -1.77 4.22
N ALA A 108 15.53 -2.47 5.20
CA ALA A 108 16.09 -3.69 5.77
C ALA A 108 15.18 -4.86 5.34
N LEU A 109 15.67 -5.66 4.41
CA LEU A 109 14.89 -6.73 3.81
C LEU A 109 14.93 -8.00 4.65
N VAL A 110 13.79 -8.64 4.81
CA VAL A 110 13.63 -9.90 5.54
C VAL A 110 13.28 -11.00 4.54
N PRO A 111 14.03 -12.09 4.50
CA PRO A 111 13.66 -13.24 3.70
C PRO A 111 12.36 -13.86 4.19
N SER A 112 11.58 -14.41 3.27
CA SER A 112 10.32 -15.05 3.59
C SER A 112 10.15 -16.41 2.91
N SER A 113 9.19 -17.18 3.36
CA SER A 113 8.69 -18.34 2.65
C SER A 113 7.24 -18.07 2.22
N ASN A 114 7.00 -17.96 0.91
CA ASN A 114 5.69 -17.61 0.35
C ASN A 114 5.08 -16.34 1.01
N GLY A 115 5.89 -15.30 1.18
CA GLY A 115 5.47 -14.04 1.79
C GLY A 115 5.31 -14.06 3.32
N ILE A 116 5.50 -15.22 3.95
CA ILE A 116 5.41 -15.36 5.42
C ILE A 116 6.78 -15.07 6.03
N ILE A 117 6.86 -14.01 6.79
CA ILE A 117 8.07 -13.60 7.51
C ILE A 117 8.19 -14.38 8.82
N ASP A 118 9.37 -14.99 9.05
CA ASP A 118 9.72 -15.54 10.36
C ASP A 118 9.96 -14.38 11.36
N PRO A 119 9.25 -14.32 12.48
CA PRO A 119 9.46 -13.31 13.52
C PRO A 119 10.87 -13.25 14.07
N VAL A 120 11.61 -14.36 14.06
CA VAL A 120 13.00 -14.42 14.50
C VAL A 120 13.90 -13.68 13.50
N GLU A 121 13.71 -13.91 12.20
CA GLU A 121 14.45 -13.21 11.16
C GLU A 121 14.10 -11.72 11.12
N LEU A 122 12.81 -11.38 11.30
CA LEU A 122 12.35 -10.01 11.42
C LEU A 122 13.08 -9.27 12.56
N ARG A 123 13.16 -9.86 13.75
CA ARG A 123 13.81 -9.25 14.92
C ARG A 123 15.28 -8.92 14.66
N LYS A 124 15.99 -9.72 13.88
CA LYS A 124 17.39 -9.50 13.52
C LYS A 124 17.58 -8.25 12.65
N ARG A 125 16.54 -7.81 11.94
CA ARG A 125 16.57 -6.63 11.07
C ARG A 125 16.18 -5.34 11.79
N ILE A 126 15.53 -5.42 12.94
CA ILE A 126 15.13 -4.24 13.70
C ILE A 126 16.35 -3.65 14.39
N ARG A 127 16.84 -2.56 13.84
CA ARG A 127 17.93 -1.78 14.39
C ARG A 127 17.40 -0.52 15.07
N LYS A 128 17.89 -0.18 16.23
CA LYS A 128 17.52 1.03 16.95
C LYS A 128 18.77 1.83 17.25
N SER A 129 18.90 2.98 16.64
CA SER A 129 20.01 3.90 16.85
C SER A 129 19.70 5.00 17.83
N LYS A 130 18.43 5.34 18.01
CA LYS A 130 18.00 6.44 18.92
C LYS A 130 18.44 6.15 20.35
N GLY A 131 19.28 7.03 20.88
CA GLY A 131 19.86 6.89 22.21
C GLY A 131 21.09 5.98 22.30
N SER A 132 21.59 5.46 21.17
CA SER A 132 22.83 4.67 21.10
C SER A 132 23.95 5.46 20.40
N ARG A 133 25.21 4.97 20.52
CA ARG A 133 26.36 5.48 19.73
C ARG A 133 26.46 4.79 18.36
N SER A 134 25.40 4.17 17.92
CA SER A 134 25.34 3.40 16.67
C SER A 134 25.31 4.31 15.45
N HIS A 135 25.80 3.82 14.32
CA HIS A 135 25.76 4.45 13.01
C HIS A 135 24.63 3.89 12.12
N TYR A 136 23.75 3.05 12.68
CA TYR A 136 22.64 2.46 11.94
C TYR A 136 21.51 3.45 11.74
N PRO A 137 20.78 3.38 10.61
CA PRO A 137 19.47 4.01 10.53
C PRO A 137 18.53 3.41 11.58
N ASN A 138 17.58 4.21 12.03
CA ASN A 138 16.59 3.73 13.00
C ASN A 138 15.47 3.00 12.26
N ALA A 139 15.24 1.72 12.60
CA ALA A 139 14.09 0.97 12.09
C ALA A 139 12.82 1.50 12.75
N SER A 140 12.14 2.40 12.07
CA SER A 140 10.95 3.12 12.56
C SER A 140 9.65 2.48 12.11
N LEU A 141 9.67 1.73 11.00
CA LEU A 141 8.47 1.14 10.40
C LEU A 141 8.72 -0.31 10.00
N ILE A 142 7.73 -1.15 10.26
CA ILE A 142 7.65 -2.52 9.73
C ILE A 142 6.44 -2.56 8.80
N CYS A 143 6.69 -2.93 7.53
CA CYS A 143 5.63 -3.12 6.54
C CYS A 143 5.38 -4.60 6.32
N ILE A 144 4.12 -5.02 6.45
CA ILE A 144 3.68 -6.39 6.19
C ILE A 144 2.64 -6.34 5.07
N GLU A 145 2.84 -7.14 4.05
CA GLU A 145 1.93 -7.26 2.93
C GLU A 145 0.99 -8.46 3.13
N ASN A 146 -0.29 -8.24 2.97
CA ASN A 146 -1.31 -9.29 3.03
C ASN A 146 -2.38 -8.99 1.93
N THR A 147 -2.44 -9.83 0.91
CA THR A 147 -1.69 -11.07 0.65
C THR A 147 -0.41 -10.76 -0.16
N SER A 148 0.61 -11.66 -0.05
CA SER A 148 1.82 -11.51 -0.86
C SER A 148 1.52 -11.60 -2.35
N ASN A 149 2.16 -10.74 -3.16
CA ASN A 149 2.02 -10.75 -4.63
C ASN A 149 2.57 -12.00 -5.31
N ARG A 150 3.37 -12.77 -4.61
CA ARG A 150 4.01 -13.99 -5.16
C ARG A 150 3.41 -15.30 -4.67
N GLY A 151 2.35 -15.24 -3.90
CA GLY A 151 1.61 -16.41 -3.42
C GLY A 151 2.27 -17.12 -2.25
#